data_a9f6fc5ec2d61f2a87621986673444a5
#
_entry.id   a9f6fc5ec2d61f2a87621986673444a5
#
_cell.length_a   1.000
_cell.length_b   1.000
_cell.length_c   1.000
_cell.angle_alpha   90.00
_cell.angle_beta   90.00
_cell.angle_gamma   90.00
#
_symmetry.space_group_name_H-M   'P 1'
#
loop_
_entity.id
_entity.type
_entity.pdbx_description
1 polymer ?
#
loop_
_entity_poly.entity_id
_entity_poly.type
_entity_poly.pdbx_seq_one_letter_code
_entity_poly.pdbx_strand_id
1 'polypeptide(L)'
;MRGDIERVLFDGQAIHKRLEEMAAQITTDYADRELAVIAILTGTLMFMSDLLRRIPLPLKLNCLSVASYHGKTETSGEVLFKELSAPDVGGQDVLILDDILDTGHTLAAVREKLETAKPRSIRVCVLLSKRKQRARNLDADYIGFEIDDEFVVGYGLDFMERYRNLPYLGVLKKELIDQSNQ
;
A
#
# COMPACT_ATOMS: atom_id res chain seq x y z
N MET A 1 -16.23 3.31 16.81
CA MET A 1 -15.31 3.65 15.70
C MET A 1 -15.09 5.15 15.52
N ARG A 2 -16.13 6.02 15.30
CA ARG A 2 -15.88 7.48 15.16
C ARG A 2 -15.26 8.12 16.40
N GLY A 3 -15.67 7.69 17.58
CA GLY A 3 -15.14 8.19 18.87
C GLY A 3 -13.69 7.77 19.15
N ASP A 4 -13.15 6.82 18.41
CA ASP A 4 -11.82 6.26 18.58
C ASP A 4 -10.77 7.03 17.75
N ILE A 5 -11.24 7.86 16.81
CA ILE A 5 -10.40 8.69 15.94
C ILE A 5 -10.11 10.01 16.63
N GLU A 6 -8.82 10.32 16.76
CA GLU A 6 -8.35 11.58 17.33
C GLU A 6 -8.62 12.74 16.38
N ARG A 7 -8.22 12.57 15.11
CA ARG A 7 -8.48 13.52 14.04
C ARG A 7 -8.52 12.85 12.67
N VAL A 8 -9.30 13.41 11.76
CA VAL A 8 -9.33 12.99 10.36
C VAL A 8 -8.17 13.70 9.63
N LEU A 9 -7.32 12.92 8.94
CA LEU A 9 -6.24 13.45 8.10
C LEU A 9 -6.74 13.81 6.71
N PHE A 10 -7.45 12.87 6.09
CA PHE A 10 -7.98 13.02 4.74
C PHE A 10 -9.38 12.43 4.68
N ASP A 11 -10.36 13.24 4.31
CA ASP A 11 -11.71 12.78 4.05
C ASP A 11 -11.83 12.06 2.70
N GLY A 12 -12.96 11.42 2.45
CA GLY A 12 -13.19 10.68 1.22
C GLY A 12 -13.09 11.55 -0.04
N GLN A 13 -13.46 12.82 0.04
CA GLN A 13 -13.39 13.75 -1.11
C GLN A 13 -11.93 14.06 -1.45
N ALA A 14 -11.11 14.37 -0.46
CA ALA A 14 -9.68 14.60 -0.63
C ALA A 14 -8.97 13.37 -1.21
N ILE A 15 -9.31 12.17 -0.69
CA ILE A 15 -8.77 10.91 -1.20
C ILE A 15 -9.14 10.73 -2.68
N HIS A 16 -10.42 10.82 -3.04
CA HIS A 16 -10.87 10.62 -4.42
C HIS A 16 -10.21 11.58 -5.39
N LYS A 17 -10.10 12.88 -5.03
CA LYS A 17 -9.40 13.87 -5.85
C LYS A 17 -7.94 13.48 -6.08
N ARG A 18 -7.24 13.04 -5.02
CA ARG A 18 -5.83 12.62 -5.15
C ARG A 18 -5.68 11.39 -6.03
N LEU A 19 -6.60 10.43 -5.94
CA LEU A 19 -6.59 9.24 -6.81
C LEU A 19 -6.82 9.59 -8.29
N GLU A 20 -7.62 10.60 -8.60
CA GLU A 20 -7.79 11.10 -9.97
C GLU A 20 -6.48 11.65 -10.53
N GLU A 21 -5.74 12.44 -9.73
CA GLU A 21 -4.43 12.98 -10.11
C GLU A 21 -3.41 11.86 -10.34
N MET A 22 -3.35 10.87 -9.42
CA MET A 22 -2.44 9.74 -9.54
C MET A 22 -2.78 8.87 -10.75
N ALA A 23 -4.05 8.60 -10.99
CA ALA A 23 -4.50 7.82 -12.14
C ALA A 23 -4.15 8.49 -13.47
N ALA A 24 -4.31 9.81 -13.55
CA ALA A 24 -3.92 10.58 -14.74
C ALA A 24 -2.40 10.49 -15.00
N GLN A 25 -1.58 10.61 -13.95
CA GLN A 25 -0.13 10.47 -14.05
C GLN A 25 0.26 9.06 -14.51
N ILE A 26 -0.28 8.01 -13.88
CA ILE A 26 -0.02 6.61 -14.25
C ILE A 26 -0.46 6.35 -15.70
N THR A 27 -1.64 6.85 -16.09
CA THR A 27 -2.14 6.69 -17.46
C THR A 27 -1.19 7.31 -18.49
N THR A 28 -0.64 8.48 -18.20
CA THR A 28 0.34 9.16 -19.06
C THR A 28 1.65 8.37 -19.14
N ASP A 29 2.17 7.92 -18.00
CA ASP A 29 3.46 7.24 -17.90
C ASP A 29 3.46 5.86 -18.59
N TYR A 30 2.29 5.22 -18.67
CA TYR A 30 2.10 3.90 -19.27
C TYR A 30 1.24 3.93 -20.54
N ALA A 31 1.15 5.07 -21.21
CA ALA A 31 0.43 5.17 -22.49
C ALA A 31 0.92 4.10 -23.47
N ASP A 32 -0.03 3.46 -24.16
CA ASP A 32 0.20 2.39 -25.14
C ASP A 32 0.91 1.12 -24.59
N ARG A 33 0.83 0.89 -23.27
CA ARG A 33 1.42 -0.29 -22.62
C ARG A 33 0.36 -1.08 -21.86
N GLU A 34 0.54 -2.40 -21.82
CA GLU A 34 -0.20 -3.26 -20.89
C GLU A 34 0.50 -3.25 -19.52
N LEU A 35 -0.27 -3.04 -18.46
CA LEU A 35 0.23 -2.90 -17.10
C LEU A 35 -0.06 -4.16 -16.28
N ALA A 36 0.97 -4.75 -15.67
CA ALA A 36 0.80 -5.78 -14.65
C ALA A 36 0.71 -5.13 -13.27
N VAL A 37 -0.46 -5.15 -12.66
CA VAL A 37 -0.69 -4.61 -11.33
C VAL A 37 -0.55 -5.72 -10.29
N ILE A 38 0.26 -5.48 -9.26
CA ILE A 38 0.47 -6.39 -8.13
C ILE A 38 0.02 -5.66 -6.86
N ALA A 39 -1.13 -6.03 -6.32
CA ALA A 39 -1.67 -5.43 -5.11
C ALA A 39 -1.33 -6.26 -3.87
N ILE A 40 -0.78 -5.62 -2.84
CA ILE A 40 -0.44 -6.25 -1.56
C ILE A 40 -1.67 -6.18 -0.65
N LEU A 41 -2.27 -7.34 -0.36
CA LEU A 41 -3.48 -7.43 0.46
C LEU A 41 -3.14 -7.53 1.96
N THR A 42 -4.05 -7.08 2.87
CA THR A 42 -5.47 -6.70 2.66
C THR A 42 -5.70 -5.18 2.68
N GLY A 43 -4.82 -4.41 3.27
CA GLY A 43 -4.98 -2.96 3.49
C GLY A 43 -5.20 -2.18 2.19
N THR A 44 -4.55 -2.62 1.12
CA THR A 44 -4.60 -1.98 -0.21
C THR A 44 -5.97 -2.08 -0.90
N LEU A 45 -6.88 -2.93 -0.43
CA LEU A 45 -8.12 -3.29 -1.15
C LEU A 45 -8.96 -2.08 -1.58
N MET A 46 -9.20 -1.12 -0.67
CA MET A 46 -10.01 0.07 -0.97
C MET A 46 -9.28 1.00 -1.94
N PHE A 47 -8.01 1.25 -1.67
CA PHE A 47 -7.14 2.07 -2.51
C PHE A 47 -7.05 1.52 -3.94
N MET A 48 -6.72 0.23 -4.07
CA MET A 48 -6.62 -0.46 -5.35
C MET A 48 -7.93 -0.35 -6.15
N SER A 49 -9.05 -0.67 -5.52
CA SER A 49 -10.38 -0.66 -6.17
C SER A 49 -10.72 0.71 -6.74
N ASP A 50 -10.46 1.78 -6.00
CA ASP A 50 -10.78 3.13 -6.43
C ASP A 50 -9.77 3.70 -7.43
N LEU A 51 -8.49 3.39 -7.29
CA LEU A 51 -7.46 3.83 -8.22
C LEU A 51 -7.61 3.18 -9.60
N LEU A 52 -7.69 1.84 -9.65
CA LEU A 52 -7.68 1.11 -10.92
C LEU A 52 -8.88 1.41 -11.81
N ARG A 53 -10.04 1.70 -11.23
CA ARG A 53 -11.24 2.12 -12.00
C ARG A 53 -11.08 3.49 -12.70
N ARG A 54 -10.03 4.24 -12.34
CA ARG A 54 -9.68 5.55 -12.92
C ARG A 54 -8.57 5.48 -13.98
N ILE A 55 -7.98 4.29 -14.17
CA ILE A 55 -6.90 4.06 -15.14
C ILE A 55 -7.48 3.35 -16.36
N PRO A 56 -7.69 4.06 -17.51
CA PRO A 56 -8.28 3.49 -18.72
C PRO A 56 -7.23 2.78 -19.59
N LEU A 57 -6.33 2.00 -18.98
CA LEU A 57 -5.33 1.20 -19.68
C LEU A 57 -5.67 -0.29 -19.58
N PRO A 58 -5.28 -1.11 -20.58
CA PRO A 58 -5.29 -2.55 -20.41
C PRO A 58 -4.40 -2.95 -19.24
N LEU A 59 -4.94 -3.68 -18.26
CA LEU A 59 -4.17 -4.13 -17.12
C LEU A 59 -4.53 -5.56 -16.72
N LYS A 60 -3.54 -6.28 -16.17
CA LYS A 60 -3.71 -7.55 -15.48
C LYS A 60 -3.55 -7.31 -13.99
N LEU A 61 -4.47 -7.79 -13.18
CA LEU A 61 -4.43 -7.65 -11.73
C LEU A 61 -4.08 -8.98 -11.08
N ASN A 62 -3.06 -8.96 -10.24
CA ASN A 62 -2.70 -10.02 -9.30
C ASN A 62 -2.69 -9.47 -7.89
N CYS A 63 -3.15 -10.26 -6.92
CA CYS A 63 -3.14 -9.91 -5.52
C CYS A 63 -2.18 -10.83 -4.77
N LEU A 64 -1.28 -10.25 -3.97
CA LEU A 64 -0.36 -11.00 -3.11
C LEU A 64 -0.80 -10.84 -1.65
N SER A 65 -1.00 -11.96 -0.97
CA SER A 65 -1.21 -11.94 0.47
C SER A 65 0.13 -12.10 1.18
N VAL A 66 0.51 -11.06 1.90
CA VAL A 66 1.79 -10.99 2.63
C VAL A 66 1.49 -10.87 4.11
N ALA A 67 2.07 -11.75 4.92
CA ALA A 67 2.01 -11.61 6.37
C ALA A 67 3.31 -10.97 6.86
N SER A 68 3.21 -9.78 7.43
CA SER A 68 4.30 -9.21 8.23
C SER A 68 4.23 -9.82 9.63
N TYR A 69 5.25 -10.55 10.04
CA TYR A 69 5.32 -11.12 11.38
C TYR A 69 5.66 -10.00 12.37
N HIS A 70 4.65 -9.53 13.10
CA HIS A 70 4.84 -8.71 14.30
C HIS A 70 4.89 -9.66 15.50
N GLY A 71 5.89 -10.60 15.50
CA GLY A 71 6.14 -11.48 16.63
C GLY A 71 6.80 -10.71 17.76
N LYS A 72 6.32 -10.95 18.99
CA LYS A 72 6.99 -10.51 20.22
C LYS A 72 8.39 -11.11 20.21
N THR A 73 9.42 -10.25 20.39
CA THR A 73 10.85 -10.53 20.47
C THR A 73 11.58 -10.69 19.12
N GLU A 74 12.36 -9.63 18.80
CA GLU A 74 13.32 -9.49 17.70
C GLU A 74 12.73 -9.49 16.28
N THR A 75 12.82 -8.31 15.67
CA THR A 75 12.43 -8.02 14.29
C THR A 75 13.37 -8.74 13.32
N SER A 76 13.05 -9.98 12.94
CA SER A 76 13.77 -10.67 11.87
C SER A 76 13.54 -10.03 10.48
N GLY A 77 12.50 -9.20 10.34
CA GLY A 77 12.17 -8.57 9.05
C GLY A 77 11.76 -9.57 7.96
N GLU A 78 11.50 -10.83 8.32
CA GLU A 78 11.05 -11.84 7.38
C GLU A 78 9.61 -11.57 6.96
N VAL A 79 9.43 -11.44 5.65
CA VAL A 79 8.13 -11.29 5.00
C VAL A 79 7.70 -12.67 4.48
N LEU A 80 6.63 -13.21 5.06
CA LEU A 80 6.09 -14.49 4.61
C LEU A 80 5.05 -14.27 3.50
N PHE A 81 5.35 -14.81 2.34
CA PHE A 81 4.38 -14.89 1.24
C PHE A 81 3.47 -16.10 1.48
N LYS A 82 2.15 -15.87 1.50
CA LYS A 82 1.19 -16.98 1.60
C LYS A 82 1.10 -17.80 0.31
N GLU A 83 1.54 -17.24 -0.81
CA GLU A 83 1.58 -17.88 -2.11
C GLU A 83 3.00 -18.33 -2.44
N LEU A 84 3.13 -19.59 -2.88
CA LEU A 84 4.42 -20.22 -3.19
C LEU A 84 5.06 -19.70 -4.48
N SER A 85 4.27 -19.21 -5.44
CA SER A 85 4.77 -18.73 -6.74
C SER A 85 4.61 -17.21 -6.88
N ALA A 86 5.64 -16.56 -7.41
CA ALA A 86 5.51 -15.18 -7.88
C ALA A 86 4.64 -15.16 -9.15
N PRO A 87 3.84 -14.09 -9.37
CA PRO A 87 3.16 -13.89 -10.63
C PRO A 87 4.16 -13.88 -11.81
N ASP A 88 3.76 -14.45 -12.95
CA ASP A 88 4.57 -14.36 -14.16
C ASP A 88 4.45 -12.94 -14.73
N VAL A 89 5.50 -12.15 -14.49
CA VAL A 89 5.59 -10.75 -14.93
C VAL A 89 6.78 -10.53 -15.90
N GLY A 90 7.32 -11.63 -16.47
CA GLY A 90 8.47 -11.57 -17.37
C GLY A 90 8.24 -10.61 -18.54
N GLY A 91 9.13 -9.63 -18.74
CA GLY A 91 9.04 -8.62 -19.80
C GLY A 91 7.89 -7.62 -19.70
N GLN A 92 7.08 -7.64 -18.63
CA GLN A 92 5.94 -6.74 -18.42
C GLN A 92 6.35 -5.48 -17.64
N ASP A 93 5.58 -4.40 -17.80
CA ASP A 93 5.68 -3.23 -16.94
C ASP A 93 4.83 -3.48 -15.70
N VAL A 94 5.46 -3.44 -14.50
CA VAL A 94 4.83 -3.80 -13.24
C VAL A 94 4.57 -2.57 -12.39
N LEU A 95 3.36 -2.48 -11.82
CA LEU A 95 2.98 -1.50 -10.80
C LEU A 95 2.61 -2.23 -9.51
N ILE A 96 3.43 -2.08 -8.48
CA ILE A 96 3.13 -2.59 -7.14
C ILE A 96 2.24 -1.57 -6.42
N LEU A 97 1.12 -2.02 -5.87
CA LEU A 97 0.22 -1.20 -5.04
C LEU A 97 0.30 -1.64 -3.59
N ASP A 98 0.48 -0.68 -2.68
CA ASP A 98 0.39 -0.88 -1.24
C ASP A 98 -0.37 0.28 -0.58
N ASP A 99 -0.94 0.05 0.60
CA ASP A 99 -1.66 1.08 1.34
C ASP A 99 -0.70 2.09 1.99
N ILE A 100 0.42 1.61 2.54
CA ILE A 100 1.35 2.47 3.26
C ILE A 100 2.82 2.04 3.11
N LEU A 101 3.67 2.99 2.75
CA LEU A 101 5.12 2.85 2.85
C LEU A 101 5.57 3.37 4.23
N ASP A 102 5.82 2.44 5.13
CA ASP A 102 6.31 2.69 6.49
C ASP A 102 7.81 2.37 6.58
N THR A 103 8.19 1.16 6.99
CA THR A 103 9.59 0.71 7.09
C THR A 103 10.21 0.29 5.77
N GLY A 104 9.39 -0.04 4.78
CA GLY A 104 9.77 -0.51 3.46
C GLY A 104 10.08 -2.01 3.35
N HIS A 105 10.03 -2.78 4.44
CA HIS A 105 10.35 -4.22 4.41
C HIS A 105 9.47 -5.01 3.44
N THR A 106 8.15 -4.84 3.54
CA THR A 106 7.18 -5.56 2.70
C THR A 106 7.39 -5.25 1.21
N LEU A 107 7.44 -3.98 0.86
CA LEU A 107 7.62 -3.54 -0.52
C LEU A 107 8.97 -3.96 -1.10
N ALA A 108 10.05 -3.90 -0.31
CA ALA A 108 11.36 -4.37 -0.74
C ALA A 108 11.36 -5.88 -1.03
N ALA A 109 10.79 -6.70 -0.13
CA ALA A 109 10.70 -8.15 -0.31
C ALA A 109 9.83 -8.53 -1.54
N VAL A 110 8.70 -7.84 -1.74
CA VAL A 110 7.84 -8.05 -2.92
C VAL A 110 8.59 -7.68 -4.19
N ARG A 111 9.26 -6.52 -4.22
CA ARG A 111 10.05 -6.07 -5.36
C ARG A 111 11.17 -7.04 -5.70
N GLU A 112 11.98 -7.46 -4.71
CA GLU A 112 13.06 -8.44 -4.89
C GLU A 112 12.52 -9.77 -5.48
N LYS A 113 11.38 -10.24 -4.99
CA LYS A 113 10.73 -11.45 -5.53
C LYS A 113 10.29 -11.28 -6.99
N LEU A 114 9.71 -10.15 -7.35
CA LEU A 114 9.25 -9.88 -8.72
C LEU A 114 10.42 -9.67 -9.70
N GLU A 115 11.53 -9.11 -9.25
CA GLU A 115 12.75 -8.92 -10.07
C GLU A 115 13.31 -10.25 -10.59
N THR A 116 13.10 -11.37 -9.88
CA THR A 116 13.53 -12.70 -10.34
C THR A 116 12.84 -13.13 -11.63
N ALA A 117 11.63 -12.65 -11.89
CA ALA A 117 10.89 -12.91 -13.14
C ALA A 117 11.31 -12.00 -14.30
N LYS A 118 12.28 -11.10 -14.10
CA LYS A 118 12.82 -10.18 -15.11
C LYS A 118 11.73 -9.32 -15.80
N PRO A 119 10.95 -8.54 -15.08
CA PRO A 119 10.01 -7.58 -15.65
C PRO A 119 10.76 -6.51 -16.46
N ARG A 120 10.07 -5.81 -17.37
CA ARG A 120 10.63 -4.66 -18.10
C ARG A 120 10.88 -3.48 -17.18
N SER A 121 9.93 -3.22 -16.30
CA SER A 121 10.04 -2.19 -15.25
C SER A 121 9.26 -2.57 -14.01
N ILE A 122 9.65 -2.03 -12.85
CA ILE A 122 8.86 -2.11 -11.62
C ILE A 122 8.77 -0.69 -11.07
N ARG A 123 7.54 -0.23 -10.84
CA ARG A 123 7.25 1.00 -10.08
C ARG A 123 6.37 0.69 -8.88
N VAL A 124 6.47 1.53 -7.86
CA VAL A 124 5.75 1.40 -6.58
C VAL A 124 4.77 2.55 -6.44
N CYS A 125 3.54 2.23 -6.10
CA CYS A 125 2.47 3.19 -5.87
C CYS A 125 1.84 2.94 -4.50
N VAL A 126 1.82 3.95 -3.64
CA VAL A 126 1.29 3.86 -2.28
C VAL A 126 0.28 4.96 -2.00
N LEU A 127 -0.73 4.65 -1.20
CA LEU A 127 -1.67 5.67 -0.74
C LEU A 127 -1.01 6.61 0.27
N LEU A 128 -0.28 6.05 1.23
CA LEU A 128 0.42 6.81 2.26
C LEU A 128 1.93 6.53 2.25
N SER A 129 2.72 7.58 2.50
CA SER A 129 4.17 7.48 2.74
C SER A 129 4.51 8.21 4.03
N LYS A 130 5.07 7.50 5.01
CA LYS A 130 5.53 8.11 6.27
C LYS A 130 6.84 8.87 6.08
N ARG A 131 6.90 10.08 6.60
CA ARG A 131 8.11 10.93 6.66
C ARG A 131 9.01 10.49 7.81
N LYS A 132 9.74 9.40 7.60
CA LYS A 132 10.73 8.90 8.57
C LYS A 132 11.88 8.18 7.88
N GLN A 133 12.96 7.95 8.62
CA GLN A 133 14.04 7.10 8.15
C GLN A 133 13.53 5.66 7.98
N ARG A 134 13.71 5.10 6.78
CA ARG A 134 13.26 3.75 6.46
C ARG A 134 14.34 2.73 6.74
N ALA A 135 13.93 1.53 7.14
CA ALA A 135 14.83 0.40 7.34
C ALA A 135 15.37 -0.14 6.00
N ARG A 136 14.62 0.03 4.93
CA ARG A 136 15.02 -0.32 3.55
C ARG A 136 15.04 0.93 2.68
N ASN A 137 16.10 1.08 1.88
CA ASN A 137 16.23 2.19 0.92
C ASN A 137 15.32 1.93 -0.29
N LEU A 138 14.06 2.26 -0.14
CA LEU A 138 13.03 2.13 -1.18
C LEU A 138 12.14 3.36 -1.16
N ASP A 139 12.01 3.99 -2.32
CA ASP A 139 11.07 5.08 -2.55
C ASP A 139 9.91 4.62 -3.43
N ALA A 140 8.75 5.22 -3.23
CA ALA A 140 7.60 5.02 -4.09
C ALA A 140 7.63 6.01 -5.25
N ASP A 141 7.30 5.54 -6.46
CA ASP A 141 7.22 6.37 -7.67
C ASP A 141 5.94 7.23 -7.69
N TYR A 142 4.87 6.72 -7.07
CA TYR A 142 3.60 7.42 -6.95
C TYR A 142 3.16 7.39 -5.49
N ILE A 143 2.96 8.57 -4.90
CA ILE A 143 2.57 8.74 -3.51
C ILE A 143 1.26 9.52 -3.45
N GLY A 144 0.26 8.95 -2.79
CA GLY A 144 -0.99 9.63 -2.52
C GLY A 144 -0.76 10.81 -1.59
N PHE A 145 -0.39 10.53 -0.36
CA PHE A 145 -0.12 11.54 0.66
C PHE A 145 1.11 11.20 1.48
N GLU A 146 1.89 12.23 1.81
CA GLU A 146 2.94 12.12 2.83
C GLU A 146 2.36 12.45 4.20
N ILE A 147 2.68 11.65 5.20
CA ILE A 147 2.22 11.81 6.58
C ILE A 147 3.40 11.72 7.56
N ASP A 148 3.19 12.24 8.76
CA ASP A 148 4.12 12.05 9.87
C ASP A 148 4.03 10.61 10.40
N ASP A 149 4.95 10.21 11.30
CA ASP A 149 4.97 8.85 11.85
C ASP A 149 3.88 8.67 12.92
N GLU A 150 2.65 8.58 12.47
CA GLU A 150 1.45 8.40 13.28
C GLU A 150 0.76 7.08 12.97
N PHE A 151 -0.08 6.62 13.89
CA PHE A 151 -0.87 5.42 13.67
C PHE A 151 -2.18 5.77 12.98
N VAL A 152 -2.26 5.46 11.68
CA VAL A 152 -3.39 5.82 10.82
C VAL A 152 -4.23 4.59 10.52
N VAL A 153 -5.56 4.78 10.52
CA VAL A 153 -6.56 3.74 10.19
C VAL A 153 -7.59 4.30 9.21
N GLY A 154 -8.34 3.41 8.62
CA GLY A 154 -9.40 3.72 7.66
C GLY A 154 -8.95 3.55 6.21
N TYR A 155 -9.91 3.56 5.29
CA TYR A 155 -9.72 3.39 3.84
C TYR A 155 -8.84 2.17 3.48
N GLY A 156 -9.06 1.06 4.20
CA GLY A 156 -8.31 -0.18 4.06
C GLY A 156 -7.34 -0.46 5.21
N LEU A 157 -6.72 0.56 5.80
CA LEU A 157 -5.82 0.41 6.94
C LEU A 157 -6.59 0.03 8.21
N ASP A 158 -5.97 -0.83 9.03
CA ASP A 158 -6.59 -1.37 10.21
C ASP A 158 -5.81 -1.16 11.51
N PHE A 159 -6.53 -1.41 12.58
CA PHE A 159 -6.00 -1.73 13.90
C PHE A 159 -6.78 -2.92 14.46
N MET A 160 -6.11 -4.04 14.71
CA MET A 160 -6.72 -5.29 15.19
C MET A 160 -7.91 -5.75 14.32
N GLU A 161 -7.70 -5.77 13.00
CA GLU A 161 -8.68 -6.14 11.96
C GLU A 161 -9.93 -5.24 11.90
N ARG A 162 -9.89 -4.07 12.55
CA ARG A 162 -11.00 -3.10 12.59
C ARG A 162 -10.63 -1.84 11.81
N TYR A 163 -11.63 -1.00 11.54
CA TYR A 163 -11.52 0.34 10.92
C TYR A 163 -11.29 0.35 9.40
N ARG A 164 -10.96 -0.74 8.74
CA ARG A 164 -10.72 -0.77 7.27
C ARG A 164 -11.88 -0.15 6.46
N ASN A 165 -13.10 -0.23 6.96
CA ASN A 165 -14.33 0.25 6.32
C ASN A 165 -14.64 1.74 6.57
N LEU A 166 -13.81 2.50 7.27
CA LEU A 166 -13.98 3.93 7.38
C LEU A 166 -13.72 4.60 6.01
N PRO A 167 -14.59 5.53 5.55
CA PRO A 167 -14.43 6.15 4.23
C PRO A 167 -13.44 7.32 4.21
N TYR A 168 -12.56 7.39 5.20
CA TYR A 168 -11.54 8.42 5.39
C TYR A 168 -10.31 7.83 6.08
N LEU A 169 -9.22 8.58 6.10
CA LEU A 169 -8.00 8.28 6.85
C LEU A 169 -7.95 9.13 8.10
N GLY A 170 -7.75 8.51 9.25
CA GLY A 170 -7.70 9.19 10.55
C GLY A 170 -6.63 8.63 11.47
N VAL A 171 -6.14 9.46 12.37
CA VAL A 171 -5.22 9.07 13.44
C VAL A 171 -6.01 8.39 14.55
N LEU A 172 -5.57 7.20 14.93
CA LEU A 172 -6.16 6.45 16.04
C LEU A 172 -5.71 7.08 17.38
N LYS A 173 -6.61 7.14 18.34
CA LYS A 173 -6.28 7.63 19.70
C LYS A 173 -5.21 6.75 20.34
N LYS A 174 -4.18 7.38 20.91
CA LYS A 174 -3.03 6.71 21.52
C LYS A 174 -3.43 5.75 22.64
N GLU A 175 -4.46 6.11 23.43
CA GLU A 175 -4.98 5.28 24.52
C GLU A 175 -5.39 3.87 24.07
N LEU A 176 -5.93 3.74 22.85
CA LEU A 176 -6.36 2.45 22.29
C LEU A 176 -5.16 1.60 21.87
N ILE A 177 -4.11 2.25 21.38
CA ILE A 177 -2.87 1.57 20.98
C ILE A 177 -2.15 1.03 22.21
N ASP A 178 -2.06 1.85 23.25
CA ASP A 178 -1.37 1.50 24.51
C ASP A 178 -2.09 0.35 25.26
N GLN A 179 -3.43 0.31 25.23
CA GLN A 179 -4.22 -0.80 25.82
C GLN A 179 -4.02 -2.15 25.14
N SER A 180 -3.71 -2.16 23.84
CA SER A 180 -3.49 -3.41 23.10
C SER A 180 -2.11 -4.03 23.34
N ASN A 181 -1.18 -3.28 23.94
CA ASN A 181 0.18 -3.72 24.25
C ASN A 181 0.33 -4.27 25.68
N GLN A 182 -0.74 -4.30 26.46
CA GLN A 182 -0.81 -4.88 27.81
C GLN A 182 -1.39 -6.30 27.77
#